data_5787de51a54c1f68b05a2c227afc9637
#
_entry.id   5787de51a54c1f68b05a2c227afc9637
#
_cell.length_a   1.000
_cell.length_b   1.000
_cell.length_c   1.000
_cell.angle_alpha   90.00
_cell.angle_beta   90.00
_cell.angle_gamma   90.00
#
_symmetry.space_group_name_H-M   'P 1'
#
loop_
_entity.id
_entity.type
_entity.pdbx_description
1 polymer ?
#
loop_
_entity_poly.entity_id
_entity_poly.type
_entity_poly.pdbx_seq_one_letter_code
_entity_poly.pdbx_strand_id
1 'polypeptide(L)'
;PPTTTLVDATTSGKQAKTSGKTSGKKRRKATATNRTRSAKPRTAETSMETRNETSAGGLVISGLSEAVAADGSVDLSRVYVALIGRLDRRGRLLWSMPKGHVETGEDITATAAREVWEETGIHGEVFAELGVIDYWFVSEGTRIHKTVHHHLLRYVDGELNDEDPEVTEVAWIPASGLIERFAYADERKLARIAHDLLPDLARDEQAAGRSTPR
;
A
#
# COMPACT_ATOMS: atom_id res chain seq x y z
N PRO A 1 -45.15 19.30 9.48
CA PRO A 1 -44.49 19.99 10.57
C PRO A 1 -45.04 19.53 11.93
N PRO A 2 -44.35 19.50 13.01
CA PRO A 2 -43.55 20.57 13.61
C PRO A 2 -42.11 20.12 13.87
N THR A 3 -41.14 20.97 13.71
CA THR A 3 -40.60 22.11 14.47
C THR A 3 -40.04 21.79 15.85
N THR A 4 -38.74 22.10 16.01
CA THR A 4 -38.09 22.76 17.15
C THR A 4 -37.68 21.83 18.32
N THR A 5 -36.46 21.85 18.88
CA THR A 5 -35.79 23.00 19.52
C THR A 5 -34.32 22.68 19.83
N LEU A 6 -33.44 23.66 19.63
CA LEU A 6 -32.11 23.83 20.24
C LEU A 6 -32.23 24.01 21.75
N VAL A 7 -31.22 23.55 22.49
CA VAL A 7 -30.80 24.19 23.74
C VAL A 7 -29.29 24.16 23.87
N ASP A 8 -28.78 25.37 23.93
CA ASP A 8 -27.48 25.84 24.30
C ASP A 8 -27.34 25.88 25.83
N ALA A 9 -26.21 25.57 26.39
CA ALA A 9 -25.86 25.95 27.76
C ALA A 9 -24.35 26.04 27.94
N THR A 10 -23.93 27.28 27.85
CA THR A 10 -22.69 27.90 28.34
C THR A 10 -22.62 27.89 29.87
N THR A 11 -21.42 27.87 30.46
CA THR A 11 -20.93 28.85 31.44
C THR A 11 -20.05 28.31 32.56
N SER A 12 -18.84 28.87 32.63
CA SER A 12 -18.13 29.51 33.77
C SER A 12 -17.56 28.55 34.84
N GLY A 13 -16.29 28.51 35.13
CA GLY A 13 -15.41 29.61 35.54
C GLY A 13 -15.22 29.59 37.04
N LYS A 14 -14.01 29.40 37.54
CA LYS A 14 -13.48 30.16 38.68
C LYS A 14 -12.00 29.89 38.98
N GLN A 15 -11.27 30.97 38.92
CA GLN A 15 -9.95 31.17 39.54
C GLN A 15 -10.07 31.24 41.06
N ALA A 16 -9.03 30.84 41.78
CA ALA A 16 -8.69 31.40 43.07
C ALA A 16 -7.19 31.39 43.30
N LYS A 17 -6.72 32.56 43.65
CA LYS A 17 -5.39 33.01 44.08
C LYS A 17 -5.11 32.69 45.54
N THR A 18 -3.83 32.78 45.88
CA THR A 18 -3.07 33.47 46.92
C THR A 18 -2.36 32.54 47.88
N SER A 19 -1.20 32.77 48.16
CA SER A 19 -0.19 33.62 48.79
C SER A 19 0.58 32.77 49.80
N GLY A 20 1.85 32.70 49.80
CA GLY A 20 2.85 33.60 50.24
C GLY A 20 3.33 33.31 51.67
N LYS A 21 4.58 32.98 51.89
CA LYS A 21 5.45 33.63 52.90
C LYS A 21 6.84 32.97 52.98
N THR A 22 7.78 33.84 52.89
CA THR A 22 9.19 33.91 53.26
C THR A 22 9.57 33.26 54.60
N SER A 23 10.73 32.61 54.69
CA SER A 23 11.93 33.09 55.43
C SER A 23 12.87 31.92 55.77
N GLY A 24 14.19 32.22 55.84
CA GLY A 24 15.09 31.36 56.60
C GLY A 24 16.43 31.02 55.95
N LYS A 25 17.31 31.99 55.84
CA LYS A 25 18.74 31.88 55.52
C LYS A 25 19.46 31.06 56.58
N LYS A 26 20.11 29.96 56.20
CA LYS A 26 21.28 29.45 56.95
C LYS A 26 22.31 28.84 55.95
N ARG A 27 23.40 29.61 55.78
CA ARG A 27 24.66 29.15 55.17
C ARG A 27 25.22 28.00 56.01
N ARG A 28 25.42 26.85 55.41
CA ARG A 28 26.38 25.84 55.86
C ARG A 28 27.33 25.53 54.72
N LYS A 29 28.60 25.89 54.98
CA LYS A 29 29.78 25.44 54.23
C LYS A 29 29.78 23.91 54.22
N ALA A 30 29.80 23.30 53.08
CA ALA A 30 30.14 21.89 52.95
C ALA A 30 31.21 21.74 51.88
N THR A 31 32.27 21.17 52.33
CA THR A 31 33.52 20.76 51.67
C THR A 31 33.21 19.99 50.36
N ALA A 32 33.98 20.38 49.33
CA ALA A 32 34.02 19.71 48.05
C ALA A 32 34.69 18.33 48.21
N THR A 33 33.93 17.29 48.18
CA THR A 33 34.41 15.93 47.89
C THR A 33 34.25 15.66 46.40
N ASN A 34 35.39 15.60 45.75
CA ASN A 34 35.55 15.27 44.34
C ASN A 34 35.12 13.79 44.16
N ARG A 35 33.84 13.55 43.83
CA ARG A 35 33.39 12.23 43.37
C ARG A 35 33.57 12.20 41.85
N THR A 36 34.62 11.58 41.42
CA THR A 36 34.75 11.06 40.04
C THR A 36 33.52 10.22 39.72
N ARG A 37 32.60 10.78 38.99
CA ARG A 37 31.53 10.03 38.35
C ARG A 37 32.21 9.14 37.29
N SER A 38 32.35 7.85 37.59
CA SER A 38 32.63 6.85 36.59
C SER A 38 31.48 6.93 35.55
N ALA A 39 31.81 7.35 34.35
CA ALA A 39 30.90 7.30 33.22
C ALA A 39 30.56 5.81 33.01
N LYS A 40 29.28 5.46 33.19
CA LYS A 40 28.73 4.20 32.74
C LYS A 40 29.04 4.06 31.25
N PRO A 41 29.61 2.95 30.79
CA PRO A 41 29.82 2.78 29.35
C PRO A 41 28.45 2.93 28.68
N ARG A 42 28.33 3.87 27.75
CA ARG A 42 27.22 3.91 26.80
C ARG A 42 27.25 2.56 26.10
N THR A 43 26.24 1.74 26.39
CA THR A 43 25.97 0.55 25.57
C THR A 43 25.96 1.03 24.13
N ALA A 44 26.88 0.47 23.33
CA ALA A 44 26.87 0.70 21.89
C ALA A 44 25.44 0.36 21.42
N GLU A 45 24.72 1.36 20.92
CA GLU A 45 23.50 1.11 20.17
C GLU A 45 23.94 0.26 18.98
N THR A 46 23.65 -1.01 19.03
CA THR A 46 23.83 -1.92 17.91
C THR A 46 22.88 -1.40 16.83
N SER A 47 23.38 -0.60 15.90
CA SER A 47 22.60 -0.12 14.78
C SER A 47 22.16 -1.37 14.01
N MET A 48 20.85 -1.60 13.95
CA MET A 48 20.28 -2.68 13.18
C MET A 48 20.69 -2.50 11.71
N GLU A 49 21.24 -3.55 11.11
CA GLU A 49 21.58 -3.55 9.69
C GLU A 49 20.33 -3.19 8.85
N THR A 50 20.52 -2.38 7.82
CA THR A 50 19.44 -1.96 6.92
C THR A 50 19.72 -2.47 5.52
N ARG A 51 18.73 -3.10 4.88
CA ARG A 51 18.77 -3.58 3.51
C ARG A 51 17.63 -2.96 2.71
N ASN A 52 17.92 -2.56 1.47
CA ASN A 52 16.91 -2.12 0.51
C ASN A 52 16.53 -3.28 -0.41
N GLU A 53 15.24 -3.44 -0.64
CA GLU A 53 14.68 -4.43 -1.57
C GLU A 53 13.75 -3.72 -2.55
N THR A 54 13.85 -4.08 -3.81
CA THR A 54 12.98 -3.57 -4.87
C THR A 54 12.16 -4.71 -5.44
N SER A 55 10.87 -4.46 -5.63
CA SER A 55 9.93 -5.37 -6.29
C SER A 55 9.16 -4.63 -7.36
N ALA A 56 8.62 -5.38 -8.31
CA ALA A 56 7.70 -4.86 -9.31
C ALA A 56 6.56 -5.84 -9.56
N GLY A 57 5.44 -5.31 -10.06
CA GLY A 57 4.25 -6.08 -10.37
C GLY A 57 3.13 -5.16 -10.84
N GLY A 58 1.89 -5.60 -10.72
CA GLY A 58 0.78 -4.72 -11.08
C GLY A 58 -0.52 -5.45 -11.39
N LEU A 59 -1.39 -4.76 -12.10
CA LEU A 59 -2.70 -5.21 -12.51
C LEU A 59 -2.69 -5.56 -14.00
N VAL A 60 -2.81 -6.83 -14.34
CA VAL A 60 -3.13 -7.22 -15.71
C VAL A 60 -4.62 -7.09 -15.95
N ILE A 61 -4.97 -6.40 -17.04
CA ILE A 61 -6.33 -5.92 -17.31
C ILE A 61 -6.84 -6.53 -18.62
N SER A 62 -8.04 -7.08 -18.55
CA SER A 62 -8.77 -7.62 -19.70
C SER A 62 -10.10 -6.90 -19.88
N GLY A 63 -10.58 -6.81 -21.12
CA GLY A 63 -11.89 -6.27 -21.46
C GLY A 63 -11.95 -4.73 -21.55
N LEU A 64 -10.81 -4.05 -21.72
CA LEU A 64 -10.77 -2.58 -21.79
C LEU A 64 -11.62 -2.03 -22.93
N SER A 65 -11.29 -2.35 -24.17
CA SER A 65 -12.02 -1.84 -25.34
C SER A 65 -13.44 -2.39 -25.42
N GLU A 66 -13.64 -3.61 -24.95
CA GLU A 66 -14.93 -4.29 -24.92
C GLU A 66 -15.92 -3.69 -23.92
N ALA A 67 -15.43 -2.93 -22.93
CA ALA A 67 -16.24 -2.25 -21.94
C ALA A 67 -16.79 -0.90 -22.41
N VAL A 68 -16.29 -0.37 -23.54
CA VAL A 68 -16.71 0.93 -24.07
C VAL A 68 -17.98 0.75 -24.89
N ALA A 69 -19.04 1.45 -24.52
CA ALA A 69 -20.31 1.48 -25.25
C ALA A 69 -20.26 2.44 -26.45
N ALA A 70 -21.26 2.35 -27.33
CA ALA A 70 -21.35 3.19 -28.53
C ALA A 70 -21.43 4.71 -28.24
N ASP A 71 -21.92 5.09 -27.06
CA ASP A 71 -21.96 6.47 -26.57
C ASP A 71 -20.66 6.95 -25.89
N GLY A 72 -19.62 6.08 -25.83
CA GLY A 72 -18.35 6.36 -25.19
C GLY A 72 -18.35 6.17 -23.66
N SER A 73 -19.45 5.73 -23.06
CA SER A 73 -19.49 5.33 -21.66
C SER A 73 -18.71 4.02 -21.45
N VAL A 74 -18.14 3.85 -20.26
CA VAL A 74 -17.32 2.68 -19.92
C VAL A 74 -17.94 1.94 -18.73
N ASP A 75 -18.23 0.66 -18.93
CA ASP A 75 -18.76 -0.21 -17.88
C ASP A 75 -17.63 -0.98 -17.19
N LEU A 76 -17.15 -0.49 -16.05
CA LEU A 76 -16.08 -1.11 -15.29
C LEU A 76 -16.44 -2.50 -14.71
N SER A 77 -17.70 -2.91 -14.74
CA SER A 77 -18.08 -4.28 -14.38
C SER A 77 -17.70 -5.29 -15.46
N ARG A 78 -17.37 -4.82 -16.67
CA ARG A 78 -16.91 -5.61 -17.81
C ARG A 78 -15.39 -5.56 -18.02
N VAL A 79 -14.70 -4.71 -17.26
CA VAL A 79 -13.23 -4.70 -17.16
C VAL A 79 -12.83 -5.60 -16.02
N TYR A 80 -11.85 -6.47 -16.24
CA TYR A 80 -11.40 -7.43 -15.24
C TYR A 80 -9.91 -7.28 -14.99
N VAL A 81 -9.51 -7.50 -13.73
CA VAL A 81 -8.12 -7.54 -13.31
C VAL A 81 -7.83 -8.87 -12.63
N ALA A 82 -6.66 -9.46 -12.86
CA ALA A 82 -6.23 -10.64 -12.16
C ALA A 82 -5.59 -10.25 -10.82
N LEU A 83 -6.04 -10.87 -9.74
CA LEU A 83 -5.49 -10.72 -8.41
C LEU A 83 -5.09 -12.08 -7.84
N ILE A 84 -4.13 -12.05 -6.92
CA ILE A 84 -3.71 -13.20 -6.12
C ILE A 84 -4.29 -13.12 -4.72
N GLY A 85 -4.68 -14.26 -4.18
CA GLY A 85 -5.13 -14.46 -2.83
C GLY A 85 -4.14 -15.29 -2.03
N ARG A 86 -3.77 -14.82 -0.84
CA ARG A 86 -2.89 -15.54 0.09
C ARG A 86 -3.56 -15.68 1.44
N LEU A 87 -3.42 -16.84 2.09
CA LEU A 87 -3.94 -17.04 3.43
C LEU A 87 -3.05 -16.36 4.46
N ASP A 88 -3.64 -15.56 5.33
CA ASP A 88 -2.95 -15.04 6.51
C ASP A 88 -2.77 -16.14 7.59
N ARG A 89 -2.05 -15.82 8.68
CA ARG A 89 -1.82 -16.74 9.80
C ARG A 89 -3.10 -17.19 10.51
N ARG A 90 -4.24 -16.54 10.22
CA ARG A 90 -5.57 -16.85 10.78
C ARG A 90 -6.45 -17.60 9.78
N GLY A 91 -5.91 -17.95 8.60
CA GLY A 91 -6.63 -18.65 7.54
C GLY A 91 -7.60 -17.77 6.75
N ARG A 92 -7.44 -16.42 6.79
CA ARG A 92 -8.25 -15.51 5.99
C ARG A 92 -7.57 -15.27 4.65
N LEU A 93 -8.32 -15.38 3.56
CA LEU A 93 -7.85 -15.06 2.22
C LEU A 93 -7.72 -13.54 2.06
N LEU A 94 -6.51 -13.08 1.80
CA LEU A 94 -6.17 -11.67 1.58
C LEU A 94 -5.79 -11.49 0.12
N TRP A 95 -6.53 -10.61 -0.58
CA TRP A 95 -6.30 -10.29 -1.98
C TRP A 95 -5.28 -9.15 -2.11
N SER A 96 -4.37 -9.30 -3.07
CA SER A 96 -3.31 -8.34 -3.39
C SER A 96 -2.95 -8.36 -4.87
N MET A 97 -2.19 -7.36 -5.30
CA MET A 97 -1.59 -7.33 -6.64
C MET A 97 -0.45 -8.34 -6.75
N PRO A 98 -0.34 -9.10 -7.84
CA PRO A 98 0.84 -9.92 -8.11
C PRO A 98 2.09 -9.06 -8.21
N LYS A 99 3.20 -9.50 -7.59
CA LYS A 99 4.48 -8.77 -7.54
C LYS A 99 5.58 -9.62 -6.95
N GLY A 100 6.79 -9.42 -7.40
CA GLY A 100 7.96 -10.06 -6.80
C GLY A 100 9.25 -9.27 -6.96
N HIS A 101 10.37 -9.86 -6.63
CA HIS A 101 11.65 -9.18 -6.57
C HIS A 101 12.20 -8.87 -7.95
N VAL A 102 12.80 -7.68 -8.07
CA VAL A 102 13.62 -7.32 -9.24
C VAL A 102 14.94 -8.08 -9.15
N GLU A 103 15.23 -8.91 -10.14
CA GLU A 103 16.47 -9.66 -10.22
C GLU A 103 17.65 -8.77 -10.66
N THR A 104 18.88 -9.23 -10.40
CA THR A 104 20.05 -8.44 -10.75
C THR A 104 20.16 -8.21 -12.25
N GLY A 105 20.08 -6.93 -12.65
CA GLY A 105 20.16 -6.51 -14.04
C GLY A 105 18.83 -6.59 -14.79
N GLU A 106 17.74 -6.94 -14.13
CA GLU A 106 16.40 -6.95 -14.71
C GLU A 106 15.80 -5.54 -14.74
N ASP A 107 15.06 -5.23 -15.78
CA ASP A 107 14.27 -4.00 -15.88
C ASP A 107 12.98 -4.12 -15.05
N ILE A 108 12.56 -3.01 -14.43
CA ILE A 108 11.39 -2.99 -13.54
C ILE A 108 10.11 -3.40 -14.28
N THR A 109 9.94 -2.98 -15.54
CA THR A 109 8.75 -3.34 -16.33
C THR A 109 8.78 -4.80 -16.77
N ALA A 110 9.97 -5.32 -17.08
CA ALA A 110 10.15 -6.75 -17.38
C ALA A 110 9.86 -7.62 -16.15
N THR A 111 10.35 -7.20 -14.96
CA THR A 111 10.02 -7.84 -13.68
C THR A 111 8.50 -7.85 -13.46
N ALA A 112 7.82 -6.72 -13.66
CA ALA A 112 6.38 -6.64 -13.47
C ALA A 112 5.62 -7.63 -14.35
N ALA A 113 6.01 -7.75 -15.63
CA ALA A 113 5.39 -8.70 -16.55
C ALA A 113 5.68 -10.17 -16.18
N ARG A 114 6.92 -10.49 -15.78
CA ARG A 114 7.33 -11.82 -15.33
C ARG A 114 6.58 -12.24 -14.07
N GLU A 115 6.57 -11.40 -13.04
CA GLU A 115 5.93 -11.73 -11.75
C GLU A 115 4.40 -11.86 -11.89
N VAL A 116 3.76 -11.03 -12.72
CA VAL A 116 2.34 -11.19 -13.02
C VAL A 116 2.09 -12.55 -13.66
N TRP A 117 2.94 -12.97 -14.61
CA TRP A 117 2.81 -14.28 -15.24
C TRP A 117 3.08 -15.44 -14.26
N GLU A 118 4.15 -15.37 -13.47
CA GLU A 118 4.51 -16.41 -12.50
C GLU A 118 3.43 -16.62 -11.45
N GLU A 119 2.87 -15.54 -10.90
CA GLU A 119 1.87 -15.60 -9.83
C GLU A 119 0.42 -15.80 -10.32
N THR A 120 0.12 -15.57 -11.61
CA THR A 120 -1.26 -15.63 -12.13
C THR A 120 -1.47 -16.55 -13.33
N GLY A 121 -0.41 -16.91 -14.06
CA GLY A 121 -0.49 -17.60 -15.36
C GLY A 121 -0.84 -16.67 -16.53
N ILE A 122 -0.97 -15.37 -16.32
CA ILE A 122 -1.39 -14.43 -17.35
C ILE A 122 -0.22 -13.63 -17.90
N HIS A 123 -0.02 -13.67 -19.20
CA HIS A 123 0.90 -12.79 -19.89
C HIS A 123 0.28 -11.41 -20.11
N GLY A 124 1.00 -10.37 -19.67
CA GLY A 124 0.61 -8.98 -19.83
C GLY A 124 1.74 -8.11 -20.38
N GLU A 125 1.37 -7.10 -21.14
CA GLU A 125 2.27 -6.07 -21.64
C GLU A 125 2.10 -4.79 -20.80
N VAL A 126 3.17 -4.31 -20.17
CA VAL A 126 3.14 -3.05 -19.40
C VAL A 126 2.86 -1.89 -20.36
N PHE A 127 1.84 -1.08 -20.04
CA PHE A 127 1.47 0.07 -20.86
C PHE A 127 1.28 1.37 -20.06
N ALA A 128 1.24 1.31 -18.72
CA ALA A 128 1.19 2.49 -17.85
C ALA A 128 1.78 2.19 -16.48
N GLU A 129 2.34 3.22 -15.84
CA GLU A 129 2.69 3.18 -14.43
C GLU A 129 1.44 3.41 -13.58
N LEU A 130 1.31 2.67 -12.48
CA LEU A 130 0.23 2.86 -11.51
C LEU A 130 0.70 3.62 -10.28
N GLY A 131 1.90 3.33 -9.80
CA GLY A 131 2.50 4.01 -8.67
C GLY A 131 3.46 3.14 -7.86
N VAL A 132 3.99 3.71 -6.79
CA VAL A 132 5.00 3.08 -5.93
C VAL A 132 4.49 3.01 -4.50
N ILE A 133 4.73 1.88 -3.84
CA ILE A 133 4.49 1.70 -2.41
C ILE A 133 5.83 1.44 -1.73
N ASP A 134 6.14 2.25 -0.70
CA ASP A 134 7.31 2.08 0.14
C ASP A 134 6.91 1.69 1.56
N TYR A 135 7.56 0.70 2.14
CA TYR A 135 7.34 0.33 3.52
C TYR A 135 8.58 -0.28 4.18
N TRP A 136 8.57 -0.25 5.50
CA TRP A 136 9.62 -0.78 6.35
C TRP A 136 9.12 -1.97 7.16
N PHE A 137 9.95 -3.00 7.28
CA PHE A 137 9.70 -4.11 8.18
C PHE A 137 11.01 -4.66 8.74
N VAL A 138 10.91 -5.54 9.73
CA VAL A 138 12.08 -6.23 10.30
C VAL A 138 11.93 -7.72 10.02
N SER A 139 12.95 -8.30 9.42
CA SER A 139 13.05 -9.73 9.19
C SER A 139 14.42 -10.22 9.65
N GLU A 140 14.45 -11.27 10.46
CA GLU A 140 15.70 -11.90 10.95
C GLU A 140 16.70 -10.92 11.57
N GLY A 141 16.21 -9.89 12.27
CA GLY A 141 17.05 -8.86 12.90
C GLY A 141 17.58 -7.78 11.95
N THR A 142 17.25 -7.83 10.66
CA THR A 142 17.59 -6.82 9.66
C THR A 142 16.38 -5.93 9.40
N ARG A 143 16.59 -4.62 9.34
CA ARG A 143 15.57 -3.65 8.93
C ARG A 143 15.54 -3.57 7.42
N ILE A 144 14.39 -3.84 6.82
CA ILE A 144 14.23 -3.86 5.37
C ILE A 144 13.39 -2.66 4.95
N HIS A 145 13.91 -1.90 3.98
CA HIS A 145 13.16 -0.91 3.21
C HIS A 145 12.76 -1.54 1.89
N LYS A 146 11.45 -1.74 1.69
CA LYS A 146 10.94 -2.33 0.46
C LYS A 146 10.21 -1.29 -0.37
N THR A 147 10.65 -1.15 -1.62
CA THR A 147 10.03 -0.32 -2.65
C THR A 147 9.37 -1.23 -3.67
N VAL A 148 8.09 -1.04 -3.94
CA VAL A 148 7.32 -1.85 -4.89
C VAL A 148 6.75 -0.96 -5.99
N HIS A 149 7.19 -1.19 -7.23
CA HIS A 149 6.71 -0.51 -8.43
C HIS A 149 5.50 -1.26 -8.99
N HIS A 150 4.37 -0.57 -9.11
CA HIS A 150 3.14 -1.14 -9.65
C HIS A 150 2.82 -0.55 -11.02
N HIS A 151 2.39 -1.43 -11.93
CA HIS A 151 2.08 -1.09 -13.32
C HIS A 151 0.68 -1.56 -13.70
N LEU A 152 0.16 -1.00 -14.79
CA LEU A 152 -0.97 -1.53 -15.51
C LEU A 152 -0.46 -2.32 -16.70
N LEU A 153 -0.92 -3.56 -16.83
CA LEU A 153 -0.54 -4.45 -17.92
C LEU A 153 -1.77 -4.78 -18.76
N ARG A 154 -1.62 -4.70 -20.06
CA ARG A 154 -2.63 -5.15 -21.02
C ARG A 154 -2.58 -6.68 -21.12
N TYR A 155 -3.72 -7.35 -20.99
CA TYR A 155 -3.81 -8.77 -21.22
C TYR A 155 -3.35 -9.14 -22.65
N VAL A 156 -2.51 -10.14 -22.75
CA VAL A 156 -2.02 -10.69 -24.01
C VAL A 156 -2.62 -12.09 -24.23
N ASP A 157 -2.31 -13.02 -23.33
CA ASP A 157 -2.80 -14.39 -23.34
C ASP A 157 -2.63 -15.06 -21.98
N GLY A 158 -2.92 -16.35 -21.90
CA GLY A 158 -2.77 -17.17 -20.71
C GLY A 158 -4.10 -17.49 -20.03
N GLU A 159 -4.04 -18.45 -19.13
CA GLU A 159 -5.13 -18.87 -18.26
C GLU A 159 -4.70 -18.76 -16.81
N LEU A 160 -5.66 -18.38 -15.94
CA LEU A 160 -5.38 -18.28 -14.51
C LEU A 160 -4.90 -19.64 -13.98
N ASN A 161 -3.77 -19.62 -13.26
CA ASN A 161 -3.32 -20.77 -12.49
C ASN A 161 -2.75 -20.31 -11.14
N ASP A 162 -2.75 -21.19 -10.16
CA ASP A 162 -2.26 -21.02 -8.80
C ASP A 162 -1.07 -21.97 -8.51
N GLU A 163 -0.23 -22.20 -9.52
CA GLU A 163 0.91 -23.11 -9.40
C GLU A 163 2.04 -22.53 -8.52
N ASP A 164 2.07 -21.21 -8.34
CA ASP A 164 3.01 -20.58 -7.43
C ASP A 164 2.72 -21.00 -5.96
N PRO A 165 3.70 -21.57 -5.25
CA PRO A 165 3.49 -22.08 -3.89
C PRO A 165 3.17 -20.97 -2.85
N GLU A 166 3.43 -19.71 -3.18
CA GLU A 166 3.08 -18.57 -2.32
C GLU A 166 1.65 -18.08 -2.54
N VAL A 167 0.98 -18.52 -3.61
CA VAL A 167 -0.38 -18.14 -3.99
C VAL A 167 -1.35 -19.23 -3.56
N THR A 168 -2.49 -18.85 -3.01
CA THR A 168 -3.56 -19.78 -2.61
C THR A 168 -4.69 -19.81 -3.62
N GLU A 169 -4.98 -18.68 -4.24
CA GLU A 169 -6.07 -18.52 -5.20
C GLU A 169 -5.74 -17.40 -6.18
N VAL A 170 -6.12 -17.55 -7.43
CA VAL A 170 -6.02 -16.51 -8.46
C VAL A 170 -7.41 -16.29 -9.06
N ALA A 171 -7.81 -15.04 -9.23
CA ALA A 171 -9.13 -14.73 -9.76
C ALA A 171 -9.18 -13.48 -10.61
N TRP A 172 -10.04 -13.50 -11.65
CA TRP A 172 -10.47 -12.30 -12.33
C TRP A 172 -11.51 -11.55 -11.51
N ILE A 173 -11.20 -10.32 -11.13
CA ILE A 173 -12.07 -9.45 -10.33
C ILE A 173 -12.57 -8.30 -11.21
N PRO A 174 -13.89 -8.03 -11.25
CA PRO A 174 -14.41 -6.84 -11.93
C PRO A 174 -13.82 -5.55 -11.35
N ALA A 175 -13.37 -4.65 -12.23
CA ALA A 175 -12.75 -3.39 -11.80
C ALA A 175 -13.72 -2.51 -10.98
N SER A 176 -15.02 -2.65 -11.18
CA SER A 176 -16.06 -1.98 -10.38
C SER A 176 -16.02 -2.34 -8.88
N GLY A 177 -15.50 -3.51 -8.51
CA GLY A 177 -15.38 -3.97 -7.12
C GLY A 177 -13.93 -4.04 -6.62
N LEU A 178 -12.97 -3.48 -7.36
CA LEU A 178 -11.55 -3.65 -7.11
C LEU A 178 -11.09 -3.07 -5.77
N ILE A 179 -11.56 -1.86 -5.44
CA ILE A 179 -11.08 -1.11 -4.26
C ILE A 179 -11.40 -1.87 -2.97
N GLU A 180 -12.60 -2.42 -2.86
CA GLU A 180 -13.07 -3.15 -1.68
C GLU A 180 -12.41 -4.53 -1.55
N ARG A 181 -11.90 -5.05 -2.65
CA ARG A 181 -11.27 -6.39 -2.67
C ARG A 181 -9.92 -6.40 -1.98
N PHE A 182 -9.12 -5.34 -2.09
CA PHE A 182 -7.78 -5.31 -1.52
C PHE A 182 -7.74 -5.32 0.01
N ALA A 183 -6.88 -6.16 0.56
CA ALA A 183 -6.66 -6.27 1.99
C ALA A 183 -5.88 -5.06 2.57
N TYR A 184 -4.95 -4.49 1.79
CA TYR A 184 -4.01 -3.48 2.27
C TYR A 184 -4.40 -2.06 1.85
N ALA A 185 -4.21 -1.10 2.77
CA ALA A 185 -4.64 0.29 2.57
C ALA A 185 -3.90 0.99 1.41
N ASP A 186 -2.61 0.67 1.22
CA ASP A 186 -1.82 1.31 0.17
C ASP A 186 -2.20 0.76 -1.21
N GLU A 187 -2.48 -0.55 -1.33
CA GLU A 187 -3.03 -1.11 -2.56
C GLU A 187 -4.42 -0.54 -2.88
N ARG A 188 -5.27 -0.30 -1.87
CA ARG A 188 -6.57 0.39 -2.09
C ARG A 188 -6.40 1.82 -2.61
N LYS A 189 -5.32 2.53 -2.26
CA LYS A 189 -5.02 3.85 -2.85
C LYS A 189 -4.68 3.72 -4.33
N LEU A 190 -3.82 2.75 -4.69
CA LEU A 190 -3.49 2.46 -6.09
C LEU A 190 -4.72 1.99 -6.87
N ALA A 191 -5.58 1.18 -6.27
CA ALA A 191 -6.83 0.74 -6.88
C ALA A 191 -7.76 1.92 -7.23
N ARG A 192 -7.81 2.97 -6.40
CA ARG A 192 -8.57 4.19 -6.73
C ARG A 192 -7.96 4.91 -7.92
N ILE A 193 -6.63 5.03 -7.97
CA ILE A 193 -5.93 5.62 -9.12
C ILE A 193 -6.24 4.81 -10.38
N ALA A 194 -6.13 3.48 -10.33
CA ALA A 194 -6.48 2.62 -11.45
C ALA A 194 -7.94 2.81 -11.88
N HIS A 195 -8.87 2.80 -10.93
CA HIS A 195 -10.30 3.00 -11.20
C HIS A 195 -10.60 4.32 -11.93
N ASP A 196 -9.89 5.40 -11.56
CA ASP A 196 -10.06 6.71 -12.19
C ASP A 196 -9.42 6.77 -13.59
N LEU A 197 -8.34 6.02 -13.83
CA LEU A 197 -7.65 5.96 -15.13
C LEU A 197 -8.33 5.03 -16.15
N LEU A 198 -8.93 3.93 -15.67
CA LEU A 198 -9.45 2.87 -16.54
C LEU A 198 -10.44 3.34 -17.61
N PRO A 199 -11.36 4.30 -17.36
CA PRO A 199 -12.29 4.77 -18.40
C PRO A 199 -11.58 5.42 -19.59
N ASP A 200 -10.55 6.24 -19.36
CA ASP A 200 -9.80 6.89 -20.42
C ASP A 200 -8.92 5.87 -21.16
N LEU A 201 -8.23 5.01 -20.43
CA LEU A 201 -7.44 3.91 -21.02
C LEU A 201 -8.29 2.98 -21.88
N ALA A 202 -9.52 2.68 -21.46
CA ALA A 202 -10.45 1.84 -22.24
C ALA A 202 -10.82 2.49 -23.57
N ARG A 203 -11.08 3.81 -23.58
CA ARG A 203 -11.36 4.57 -24.81
C ARG A 203 -10.15 4.62 -25.73
N ASP A 204 -8.94 4.79 -25.18
CA ASP A 204 -7.69 4.80 -25.94
C ASP A 204 -7.43 3.42 -26.58
N GLU A 205 -7.67 2.33 -25.87
CA GLU A 205 -7.55 0.97 -26.40
C GLU A 205 -8.58 0.73 -27.52
N GLN A 206 -9.83 1.16 -27.34
CA GLN A 206 -10.86 1.06 -28.37
C GLN A 206 -10.49 1.88 -29.62
N ALA A 207 -10.05 3.15 -29.45
CA ALA A 207 -9.66 4.01 -30.56
C ALA A 207 -8.46 3.45 -31.32
N ALA A 208 -7.55 2.76 -30.65
CA ALA A 208 -6.41 2.08 -31.25
C ALA A 208 -6.75 0.70 -31.86
N GLY A 209 -8.00 0.24 -31.77
CA GLY A 209 -8.46 -1.04 -32.28
C GLY A 209 -7.83 -2.25 -31.55
N ARG A 210 -7.39 -2.07 -30.31
CA ARG A 210 -6.82 -3.14 -29.50
C ARG A 210 -7.91 -3.81 -28.67
N SER A 211 -8.01 -5.13 -28.81
CA SER A 211 -8.95 -5.97 -28.07
C SER A 211 -8.20 -6.80 -27.03
N THR A 212 -8.74 -6.92 -25.85
CA THR A 212 -8.13 -7.66 -24.72
C THR A 212 -9.14 -8.61 -24.06
N PRO A 213 -9.87 -9.44 -24.83
CA PRO A 213 -10.79 -10.42 -24.27
C PRO A 213 -10.02 -11.50 -23.53
N ARG A 214 -10.55 -11.97 -22.40
CA ARG A 214 -10.03 -13.09 -21.61
C ARG A 214 -10.75 -14.40 -21.97
#